data_41a1a1e68133ae26039d7e8a83466308
#
_entry.id   41a1a1e68133ae26039d7e8a83466308
#
_cell.length_a   1.000
_cell.length_b   1.000
_cell.length_c   1.000
_cell.angle_alpha   90.00
_cell.angle_beta   90.00
_cell.angle_gamma   90.00
#
_symmetry.space_group_name_H-M   'P 1'
#
loop_
_entity.id
_entity.type
_entity.pdbx_description
1 polymer ?
#
loop_
_entity_poly.entity_id
_entity_poly.type
_entity_poly.pdbx_seq_one_letter_code
_entity_poly.pdbx_strand_id
1 'polypeptide(L)'
;MTDQPEVIIYTDGACDPNPGPGGWAAVLRSGTHEKVLTGHELRTTNNRMELQAVIAALTALKKPSRVMLHTDSTYVQKGVTEYLERWKARRWQTAGKKAVANQDLWQALDEALQRHQIEWVWVKGHAGEPLNERVDRLAVSMIPRSALPLHDVQAIHVFTGVSCSGATGGWAVIIKRGDTTQELSGHEVETSANRLHLLAAQKGLEATPAGSIVHVYTPSDYAAQGAAQWVRNWAAQGWRTKEGQPVKHREVWQAIVSASKGRQVKWHSLKEEVRPTESQQAEELARREAVSGKQ
;
A
#
# COMPACT_ATOMS: atom_id res chain seq x y z
N MET A 1 -38.19 -24.05 20.58
CA MET A 1 -37.37 -22.97 20.00
C MET A 1 -35.94 -23.24 20.41
N THR A 2 -35.08 -23.67 19.52
CA THR A 2 -33.65 -23.88 19.81
C THR A 2 -33.03 -22.50 20.03
N ASP A 3 -32.52 -22.29 21.24
CA ASP A 3 -31.85 -21.06 21.63
C ASP A 3 -30.56 -20.97 20.81
N GLN A 4 -30.62 -20.24 19.67
CA GLN A 4 -29.44 -20.03 18.81
C GLN A 4 -28.55 -19.04 19.50
N PRO A 5 -27.21 -19.32 19.59
CA PRO A 5 -26.30 -18.39 20.20
C PRO A 5 -26.32 -17.02 19.46
N GLU A 6 -26.46 -15.97 20.23
CA GLU A 6 -26.38 -14.60 19.72
C GLU A 6 -24.91 -14.20 19.62
N VAL A 7 -24.53 -13.70 18.45
CA VAL A 7 -23.16 -13.26 18.16
C VAL A 7 -23.19 -11.85 17.60
N ILE A 8 -22.45 -10.95 18.20
CA ILE A 8 -22.23 -9.59 17.70
C ILE A 8 -20.93 -9.57 16.92
N ILE A 9 -20.97 -9.06 15.70
CA ILE A 9 -19.79 -9.01 14.80
C ILE A 9 -19.59 -7.57 14.33
N TYR A 10 -18.34 -7.12 14.37
CA TYR A 10 -17.86 -5.88 13.74
C TYR A 10 -16.85 -6.24 12.67
N THR A 11 -16.96 -5.63 11.48
CA THR A 11 -16.06 -5.91 10.36
C THR A 11 -15.60 -4.63 9.68
N ASP A 12 -14.35 -4.65 9.22
CA ASP A 12 -13.80 -3.59 8.38
C ASP A 12 -12.70 -4.12 7.45
N GLY A 13 -12.49 -3.38 6.35
CA GLY A 13 -11.46 -3.66 5.36
C GLY A 13 -10.80 -2.40 4.84
N ALA A 14 -9.48 -2.40 4.75
CA ALA A 14 -8.67 -1.29 4.30
C ALA A 14 -7.73 -1.71 3.17
N CYS A 15 -7.44 -0.80 2.24
CA CYS A 15 -6.48 -1.02 1.16
C CYS A 15 -5.75 0.29 0.85
N ASP A 16 -4.42 0.27 0.95
CA ASP A 16 -3.61 1.46 0.65
C ASP A 16 -2.28 1.08 -0.01
N PRO A 17 -1.98 1.64 -1.23
CA PRO A 17 -2.92 2.37 -2.09
C PRO A 17 -4.07 1.49 -2.58
N ASN A 18 -5.20 2.08 -2.95
CA ASN A 18 -6.35 1.35 -3.49
C ASN A 18 -6.48 1.56 -5.03
N PRO A 19 -6.28 0.54 -5.89
CA PRO A 19 -5.93 -0.86 -5.56
C PRO A 19 -4.47 -1.04 -5.14
N GLY A 20 -4.24 -2.04 -4.27
CA GLY A 20 -2.90 -2.36 -3.75
C GLY A 20 -2.96 -3.40 -2.63
N PRO A 21 -2.00 -3.36 -1.68
CA PRO A 21 -2.08 -4.20 -0.50
C PRO A 21 -3.25 -3.79 0.39
N GLY A 22 -3.91 -4.75 0.98
CA GLY A 22 -5.03 -4.51 1.86
C GLY A 22 -5.05 -5.44 3.07
N GLY A 23 -5.70 -4.99 4.12
CA GLY A 23 -5.95 -5.74 5.33
C GLY A 23 -7.43 -5.75 5.67
N TRP A 24 -7.85 -6.74 6.42
CA TRP A 24 -9.20 -6.84 6.93
C TRP A 24 -9.20 -7.33 8.38
N ALA A 25 -10.24 -6.98 9.11
CA ALA A 25 -10.43 -7.42 10.48
C ALA A 25 -11.90 -7.69 10.77
N ALA A 26 -12.14 -8.63 11.71
CA ALA A 26 -13.44 -8.87 12.31
C ALA A 26 -13.29 -9.15 13.81
N VAL A 27 -14.19 -8.59 14.62
CA VAL A 27 -14.32 -8.86 16.05
C VAL A 27 -15.65 -9.53 16.27
N LEU A 28 -15.62 -10.75 16.83
CA LEU A 28 -16.80 -11.55 17.13
C LEU A 28 -16.98 -11.64 18.65
N ARG A 29 -18.17 -11.37 19.16
CA ARG A 29 -18.53 -11.46 20.59
C ARG A 29 -19.73 -12.33 20.79
N SER A 30 -19.67 -13.23 21.79
CA SER A 30 -20.79 -14.02 22.27
C SER A 30 -20.70 -14.15 23.80
N GLY A 31 -21.58 -13.47 24.51
CA GLY A 31 -21.49 -13.31 25.96
C GLY A 31 -20.17 -12.66 26.35
N THR A 32 -19.39 -13.35 27.20
CA THR A 32 -18.05 -12.89 27.64
C THR A 32 -16.92 -13.30 26.71
N HIS A 33 -17.18 -14.09 25.68
CA HIS A 33 -16.16 -14.56 24.76
C HIS A 33 -15.98 -13.59 23.59
N GLU A 34 -14.73 -13.27 23.30
CA GLU A 34 -14.35 -12.46 22.14
C GLU A 34 -13.35 -13.24 21.28
N LYS A 35 -13.52 -13.13 19.96
CA LYS A 35 -12.57 -13.63 18.96
C LYS A 35 -12.27 -12.55 17.96
N VAL A 36 -10.99 -12.31 17.71
CA VAL A 36 -10.52 -11.40 16.68
C VAL A 36 -10.01 -12.22 15.51
N LEU A 37 -10.41 -11.87 14.29
CA LEU A 37 -9.92 -12.42 13.04
C LEU A 37 -9.31 -11.29 12.23
N THR A 38 -8.18 -11.55 11.62
CA THR A 38 -7.50 -10.60 10.76
C THR A 38 -6.85 -11.32 9.59
N GLY A 39 -6.62 -10.61 8.51
CA GLY A 39 -5.88 -11.13 7.37
C GLY A 39 -5.53 -10.01 6.40
N HIS A 40 -4.79 -10.37 5.35
CA HIS A 40 -4.34 -9.42 4.35
C HIS A 40 -4.24 -10.05 2.97
N GLU A 41 -4.20 -9.20 1.95
CA GLU A 41 -3.88 -9.55 0.56
C GLU A 41 -2.89 -8.54 -0.01
N LEU A 42 -1.95 -9.00 -0.84
CA LEU A 42 -0.91 -8.16 -1.42
C LEU A 42 -1.42 -7.31 -2.60
N ARG A 43 -2.50 -7.75 -3.25
CA ARG A 43 -3.13 -7.06 -4.38
C ARG A 43 -4.63 -7.19 -4.29
N THR A 44 -5.27 -6.13 -3.83
CA THR A 44 -6.70 -6.13 -3.56
C THR A 44 -7.29 -4.73 -3.72
N THR A 45 -8.51 -4.54 -3.23
CA THR A 45 -9.21 -3.26 -3.13
C THR A 45 -9.93 -3.17 -1.79
N ASN A 46 -10.27 -1.96 -1.33
CA ASN A 46 -11.11 -1.77 -0.13
C ASN A 46 -12.35 -2.67 -0.17
N ASN A 47 -13.10 -2.63 -1.26
CA ASN A 47 -14.34 -3.42 -1.38
C ASN A 47 -14.11 -4.93 -1.22
N ARG A 48 -12.99 -5.46 -1.69
CA ARG A 48 -12.66 -6.88 -1.50
C ARG A 48 -12.34 -7.18 -0.03
N MET A 49 -11.60 -6.29 0.64
CA MET A 49 -11.25 -6.46 2.06
C MET A 49 -12.48 -6.36 2.96
N GLU A 50 -13.39 -5.45 2.69
CA GLU A 50 -14.68 -5.34 3.38
C GLU A 50 -15.51 -6.64 3.25
N LEU A 51 -15.64 -7.17 2.02
CA LEU A 51 -16.32 -8.46 1.80
C LEU A 51 -15.60 -9.60 2.52
N GLN A 52 -14.28 -9.66 2.43
CA GLN A 52 -13.48 -10.72 3.05
C GLN A 52 -13.61 -10.74 4.57
N ALA A 53 -13.68 -9.57 5.22
CA ALA A 53 -13.94 -9.46 6.66
C ALA A 53 -15.26 -10.10 7.06
N VAL A 54 -16.33 -9.80 6.34
CA VAL A 54 -17.66 -10.38 6.59
C VAL A 54 -17.68 -11.89 6.36
N ILE A 55 -17.13 -12.35 5.24
CA ILE A 55 -17.06 -13.77 4.89
C ILE A 55 -16.29 -14.55 5.95
N ALA A 56 -15.12 -14.06 6.33
CA ALA A 56 -14.27 -14.70 7.35
C ALA A 56 -14.97 -14.79 8.71
N ALA A 57 -15.67 -13.72 9.12
CA ALA A 57 -16.41 -13.70 10.37
C ALA A 57 -17.54 -14.74 10.39
N LEU A 58 -18.36 -14.79 9.35
CA LEU A 58 -19.47 -15.73 9.27
C LEU A 58 -19.00 -17.18 9.15
N THR A 59 -17.96 -17.43 8.34
CA THR A 59 -17.38 -18.77 8.17
C THR A 59 -16.75 -19.30 9.45
N ALA A 60 -16.25 -18.43 10.33
CA ALA A 60 -15.64 -18.82 11.59
C ALA A 60 -16.66 -19.33 12.63
N LEU A 61 -17.95 -19.11 12.42
CA LEU A 61 -19.02 -19.62 13.28
C LEU A 61 -19.26 -21.10 13.00
N LYS A 62 -19.05 -21.95 13.99
CA LYS A 62 -19.16 -23.41 13.85
C LYS A 62 -20.60 -23.92 13.78
N LYS A 63 -21.57 -23.17 14.33
CA LYS A 63 -22.99 -23.54 14.42
C LYS A 63 -23.85 -22.44 13.81
N PRO A 64 -25.05 -22.77 13.28
CA PRO A 64 -26.05 -21.77 12.97
C PRO A 64 -26.28 -20.82 14.15
N SER A 65 -26.22 -19.53 13.90
CA SER A 65 -26.26 -18.49 14.93
C SER A 65 -27.17 -17.34 14.50
N ARG A 66 -27.71 -16.62 15.47
CA ARG A 66 -28.29 -15.31 15.26
C ARG A 66 -27.16 -14.28 15.36
N VAL A 67 -26.94 -13.53 14.29
CA VAL A 67 -25.78 -12.64 14.16
C VAL A 67 -26.26 -11.20 13.99
N MET A 68 -25.79 -10.32 14.85
CA MET A 68 -25.89 -8.87 14.68
C MET A 68 -24.59 -8.38 14.08
N LEU A 69 -24.58 -8.05 12.77
CA LEU A 69 -23.38 -7.70 12.02
C LEU A 69 -23.29 -6.21 11.76
N HIS A 70 -22.27 -5.59 12.34
CA HIS A 70 -21.95 -4.18 12.24
C HIS A 70 -20.88 -3.94 11.17
N THR A 71 -21.16 -3.04 10.23
CA THR A 71 -20.21 -2.58 9.21
C THR A 71 -20.58 -1.17 8.75
N ASP A 72 -19.60 -0.37 8.36
CA ASP A 72 -19.80 0.95 7.74
C ASP A 72 -19.64 0.91 6.21
N SER A 73 -19.35 -0.27 5.65
CA SER A 73 -19.22 -0.46 4.22
C SER A 73 -20.51 -0.22 3.45
N THR A 74 -20.58 0.89 2.74
CA THR A 74 -21.70 1.16 1.82
C THR A 74 -21.72 0.20 0.64
N TYR A 75 -20.59 -0.40 0.28
CA TYR A 75 -20.48 -1.40 -0.77
C TYR A 75 -21.15 -2.71 -0.36
N VAL A 76 -20.83 -3.22 0.84
CA VAL A 76 -21.51 -4.40 1.41
C VAL A 76 -22.99 -4.13 1.59
N GLN A 77 -23.33 -2.98 2.16
CA GLN A 77 -24.73 -2.57 2.38
C GLN A 77 -25.58 -2.69 1.10
N LYS A 78 -25.21 -1.93 0.07
CA LYS A 78 -25.95 -1.94 -1.20
C LYS A 78 -25.96 -3.32 -1.85
N GLY A 79 -24.83 -4.05 -1.75
CA GLY A 79 -24.72 -5.39 -2.28
C GLY A 79 -25.77 -6.33 -1.71
N VAL A 80 -25.89 -6.42 -0.38
CA VAL A 80 -26.80 -7.36 0.29
C VAL A 80 -28.27 -6.90 0.27
N THR A 81 -28.53 -5.58 0.30
CA THR A 81 -29.91 -5.06 0.35
C THR A 81 -30.54 -4.87 -1.01
N GLU A 82 -29.74 -4.53 -2.04
CA GLU A 82 -30.31 -4.12 -3.32
C GLU A 82 -29.96 -5.08 -4.47
N TYR A 83 -28.76 -5.68 -4.44
CA TYR A 83 -28.20 -6.29 -5.65
C TYR A 83 -28.07 -7.81 -5.59
N LEU A 84 -27.77 -8.41 -4.44
CA LEU A 84 -27.42 -9.82 -4.31
C LEU A 84 -28.45 -10.75 -4.95
N GLU A 85 -29.73 -10.61 -4.58
CA GLU A 85 -30.80 -11.44 -5.12
C GLU A 85 -31.02 -11.23 -6.63
N ARG A 86 -30.83 -10.00 -7.11
CA ARG A 86 -30.91 -9.71 -8.54
C ARG A 86 -29.75 -10.33 -9.33
N TRP A 87 -28.55 -10.35 -8.74
CA TRP A 87 -27.39 -10.98 -9.35
C TRP A 87 -27.55 -12.50 -9.41
N LYS A 88 -28.05 -13.12 -8.35
CA LYS A 88 -28.36 -14.56 -8.31
C LYS A 88 -29.37 -14.92 -9.40
N ALA A 89 -30.48 -14.18 -9.48
CA ALA A 89 -31.53 -14.40 -10.50
C ALA A 89 -31.01 -14.24 -11.94
N ARG A 90 -29.97 -13.42 -12.14
CA ARG A 90 -29.33 -13.16 -13.45
C ARG A 90 -28.04 -13.97 -13.67
N ARG A 91 -27.84 -15.08 -12.97
CA ARG A 91 -26.64 -15.92 -13.05
C ARG A 91 -25.35 -15.12 -12.91
N TRP A 92 -25.31 -14.20 -11.92
CA TRP A 92 -24.17 -13.34 -11.59
C TRP A 92 -23.78 -12.36 -12.69
N GLN A 93 -24.77 -11.86 -13.42
CA GLN A 93 -24.57 -10.82 -14.42
C GLN A 93 -25.28 -9.50 -14.00
N THR A 94 -24.63 -8.40 -14.34
CA THR A 94 -25.22 -7.06 -14.23
C THR A 94 -26.34 -6.85 -15.26
N ALA A 95 -27.11 -5.78 -15.14
CA ALA A 95 -28.12 -5.41 -16.15
C ALA A 95 -27.54 -5.26 -17.55
N GLY A 96 -26.27 -4.89 -17.69
CA GLY A 96 -25.53 -4.79 -18.95
C GLY A 96 -24.89 -6.10 -19.41
N LYS A 97 -25.31 -7.26 -18.87
CA LYS A 97 -24.78 -8.62 -19.21
C LYS A 97 -23.26 -8.79 -18.98
N LYS A 98 -22.64 -7.95 -18.17
CA LYS A 98 -21.25 -8.12 -17.74
C LYS A 98 -21.21 -8.92 -16.43
N ALA A 99 -20.11 -9.63 -16.16
CA ALA A 99 -19.90 -10.29 -14.88
C ALA A 99 -19.95 -9.27 -13.73
N VAL A 100 -20.50 -9.67 -12.59
CA VAL A 100 -20.53 -8.84 -11.38
C VAL A 100 -19.10 -8.67 -10.86
N ALA A 101 -18.72 -7.43 -10.52
CA ALA A 101 -17.43 -7.16 -9.89
C ALA A 101 -17.31 -7.90 -8.55
N ASN A 102 -16.17 -8.52 -8.28
CA ASN A 102 -15.92 -9.34 -7.09
C ASN A 102 -16.93 -10.50 -6.93
N GLN A 103 -17.37 -11.08 -8.06
CA GLN A 103 -18.35 -12.19 -8.08
C GLN A 103 -17.92 -13.33 -7.16
N ASP A 104 -16.63 -13.68 -7.15
CA ASP A 104 -16.03 -14.68 -6.29
C ASP A 104 -16.38 -14.49 -4.81
N LEU A 105 -16.20 -13.27 -4.31
CA LEU A 105 -16.48 -12.94 -2.92
C LEU A 105 -17.99 -12.82 -2.64
N TRP A 106 -18.77 -12.31 -3.59
CA TRP A 106 -20.21 -12.26 -3.43
C TRP A 106 -20.85 -13.64 -3.37
N GLN A 107 -20.35 -14.62 -4.11
CA GLN A 107 -20.77 -16.01 -4.05
C GLN A 107 -20.41 -16.64 -2.71
N ALA A 108 -19.18 -16.43 -2.24
CA ALA A 108 -18.76 -16.91 -0.93
C ALA A 108 -19.56 -16.28 0.22
N LEU A 109 -19.91 -14.99 0.09
CA LEU A 109 -20.78 -14.32 1.06
C LEU A 109 -22.18 -14.92 1.06
N ASP A 110 -22.78 -15.15 -0.11
CA ASP A 110 -24.11 -15.76 -0.23
C ASP A 110 -24.16 -17.13 0.46
N GLU A 111 -23.14 -17.97 0.25
CA GLU A 111 -23.02 -19.25 0.95
C GLU A 111 -22.94 -19.09 2.49
N ALA A 112 -22.13 -18.15 2.95
CA ALA A 112 -21.96 -17.90 4.38
C ALA A 112 -23.27 -17.41 5.03
N LEU A 113 -24.02 -16.55 4.34
CA LEU A 113 -25.31 -16.01 4.81
C LEU A 113 -26.36 -17.10 5.02
N GLN A 114 -26.41 -18.13 4.17
CA GLN A 114 -27.40 -19.21 4.25
C GLN A 114 -27.34 -20.00 5.56
N ARG A 115 -26.20 -19.95 6.28
CA ARG A 115 -25.97 -20.73 7.50
C ARG A 115 -26.48 -20.03 8.76
N HIS A 116 -26.74 -18.72 8.71
CA HIS A 116 -27.00 -17.90 9.87
C HIS A 116 -28.22 -17.00 9.67
N GLN A 117 -28.79 -16.51 10.77
CA GLN A 117 -29.80 -15.45 10.74
C GLN A 117 -29.09 -14.12 10.98
N ILE A 118 -29.00 -13.28 9.95
CA ILE A 118 -28.20 -12.05 10.00
C ILE A 118 -29.14 -10.84 10.17
N GLU A 119 -28.87 -10.07 11.22
CA GLU A 119 -29.37 -8.71 11.41
C GLU A 119 -28.24 -7.74 11.07
N TRP A 120 -28.42 -6.95 10.02
CA TRP A 120 -27.42 -5.97 9.57
C TRP A 120 -27.59 -4.67 10.33
N VAL A 121 -26.50 -4.18 10.93
CA VAL A 121 -26.42 -2.89 11.62
C VAL A 121 -25.44 -2.00 10.89
N TRP A 122 -25.96 -0.97 10.23
CA TRP A 122 -25.15 0.00 9.51
C TRP A 122 -24.65 1.05 10.48
N VAL A 123 -23.33 1.09 10.70
CA VAL A 123 -22.69 2.12 11.51
C VAL A 123 -22.17 3.23 10.62
N LYS A 124 -22.13 4.45 11.14
CA LYS A 124 -21.49 5.55 10.44
C LYS A 124 -20.01 5.51 10.76
N GLY A 125 -19.18 5.44 9.72
CA GLY A 125 -17.72 5.45 9.89
C GLY A 125 -17.26 6.64 10.73
N HIS A 126 -16.30 6.42 11.62
CA HIS A 126 -15.71 7.43 12.53
C HIS A 126 -16.73 8.15 13.44
N ALA A 127 -17.79 7.47 13.83
CA ALA A 127 -18.86 8.06 14.67
C ALA A 127 -18.70 7.83 16.19
N GLY A 128 -17.49 7.41 16.64
CA GLY A 128 -17.20 7.17 18.06
C GLY A 128 -17.69 5.81 18.59
N GLU A 129 -18.04 4.86 17.73
CA GLU A 129 -18.36 3.48 18.11
C GLU A 129 -17.05 2.71 18.40
N PRO A 130 -16.74 2.38 19.67
CA PRO A 130 -15.38 1.90 20.02
C PRO A 130 -14.97 0.61 19.32
N LEU A 131 -15.92 -0.28 19.01
CA LEU A 131 -15.62 -1.54 18.33
C LEU A 131 -15.43 -1.35 16.82
N ASN A 132 -16.18 -0.42 16.21
CA ASN A 132 -15.97 -0.07 14.81
C ASN A 132 -14.60 0.58 14.60
N GLU A 133 -14.22 1.53 15.46
CA GLU A 133 -12.88 2.13 15.43
C GLU A 133 -11.76 1.11 15.71
N ARG A 134 -12.06 0.07 16.50
CA ARG A 134 -11.09 -0.99 16.77
C ARG A 134 -10.87 -1.88 15.54
N VAL A 135 -11.91 -2.28 14.83
CA VAL A 135 -11.75 -3.10 13.61
C VAL A 135 -11.11 -2.31 12.49
N ASP A 136 -11.41 -1.01 12.35
CA ASP A 136 -10.71 -0.10 11.42
C ASP A 136 -9.20 -0.10 11.69
N ARG A 137 -8.77 0.21 12.93
CA ARG A 137 -7.36 0.16 13.30
C ARG A 137 -6.71 -1.21 13.05
N LEU A 138 -7.42 -2.29 13.32
CA LEU A 138 -6.94 -3.65 13.07
C LEU A 138 -6.80 -3.91 11.56
N ALA A 139 -7.79 -3.55 10.74
CA ALA A 139 -7.74 -3.72 9.29
C ALA A 139 -6.56 -2.94 8.69
N VAL A 140 -6.40 -1.67 9.07
CA VAL A 140 -5.26 -0.83 8.65
C VAL A 140 -3.91 -1.43 9.11
N SER A 141 -3.83 -1.97 10.34
CA SER A 141 -2.60 -2.59 10.86
C SER A 141 -2.20 -3.86 10.11
N MET A 142 -3.16 -4.52 9.46
CA MET A 142 -2.92 -5.73 8.68
C MET A 142 -2.51 -5.45 7.24
N ILE A 143 -2.58 -4.20 6.77
CA ILE A 143 -2.05 -3.85 5.45
C ILE A 143 -0.55 -4.15 5.44
N PRO A 144 -0.08 -5.02 4.55
CA PRO A 144 1.33 -5.34 4.45
C PRO A 144 2.15 -4.09 4.14
N ARG A 145 2.84 -3.55 5.14
CA ARG A 145 3.69 -2.35 4.99
C ARG A 145 4.88 -2.58 4.05
N SER A 146 5.13 -3.84 3.71
CA SER A 146 6.19 -4.30 2.83
C SER A 146 5.69 -4.76 1.46
N ALA A 147 4.46 -4.44 1.07
CA ALA A 147 3.90 -4.83 -0.22
C ALA A 147 4.30 -3.91 -1.37
N LEU A 148 5.51 -3.43 -1.35
CA LEU A 148 6.18 -3.04 -2.59
C LEU A 148 6.36 -4.31 -3.45
N PRO A 149 6.35 -4.22 -4.78
CA PRO A 149 6.44 -5.39 -5.66
C PRO A 149 7.80 -6.10 -5.53
N LEU A 150 8.12 -6.59 -4.32
CA LEU A 150 9.24 -7.50 -4.04
C LEU A 150 9.04 -8.89 -4.67
N HIS A 151 7.96 -9.07 -5.46
CA HIS A 151 7.66 -10.34 -6.11
C HIS A 151 8.47 -10.62 -7.36
N ASP A 152 9.21 -9.65 -7.87
CA ASP A 152 10.21 -9.94 -8.87
C ASP A 152 11.50 -10.36 -8.15
N VAL A 153 11.63 -11.63 -7.83
CA VAL A 153 12.81 -12.23 -7.16
C VAL A 153 14.11 -11.96 -7.95
N GLN A 154 13.98 -11.55 -9.23
CA GLN A 154 15.11 -11.18 -10.08
C GLN A 154 15.36 -9.67 -10.09
N ALA A 155 14.45 -8.85 -9.60
CA ALA A 155 14.61 -7.41 -9.56
C ALA A 155 15.51 -6.96 -8.39
N ILE A 156 16.18 -5.84 -8.60
CA ILE A 156 16.94 -5.16 -7.56
C ILE A 156 16.08 -4.01 -7.03
N HIS A 157 15.97 -3.92 -5.72
CA HIS A 157 15.19 -2.91 -5.03
C HIS A 157 16.12 -1.89 -4.38
N VAL A 158 15.97 -0.62 -4.75
CA VAL A 158 16.80 0.51 -4.31
C VAL A 158 15.92 1.45 -3.50
N PHE A 159 16.16 1.55 -2.20
CA PHE A 159 15.44 2.42 -1.28
C PHE A 159 16.31 3.62 -0.93
N THR A 160 15.79 4.84 -1.11
CA THR A 160 16.54 6.06 -0.84
C THR A 160 16.05 6.76 0.43
N GLY A 161 17.00 7.29 1.20
CA GLY A 161 16.74 8.13 2.36
C GLY A 161 17.62 9.38 2.33
N VAL A 162 17.08 10.51 2.83
CA VAL A 162 17.84 11.74 2.96
C VAL A 162 17.52 12.45 4.27
N SER A 163 18.48 13.25 4.76
CA SER A 163 18.31 14.11 5.90
C SER A 163 19.08 15.41 5.70
N CYS A 164 18.45 16.54 5.97
CA CYS A 164 19.10 17.86 5.92
C CYS A 164 19.23 18.44 7.32
N SER A 165 20.38 19.01 7.64
CA SER A 165 20.65 19.70 8.89
C SER A 165 21.40 21.00 8.60
N GLY A 166 20.65 22.08 8.40
CA GLY A 166 21.21 23.36 7.92
C GLY A 166 21.67 23.26 6.46
N ALA A 167 22.89 23.68 6.18
CA ALA A 167 23.50 23.62 4.84
C ALA A 167 24.10 22.24 4.51
N THR A 168 24.26 21.35 5.49
CA THR A 168 24.79 20.00 5.29
C THR A 168 23.63 18.99 5.22
N GLY A 169 23.73 18.04 4.30
CA GLY A 169 22.75 16.98 4.18
C GLY A 169 23.40 15.62 3.94
N GLY A 170 22.79 14.59 4.53
CA GLY A 170 23.16 13.20 4.32
C GLY A 170 22.20 12.51 3.34
N TRP A 171 22.73 11.57 2.61
CA TRP A 171 21.98 10.65 1.77
C TRP A 171 22.38 9.21 2.07
N ALA A 172 21.45 8.30 1.89
CA ALA A 172 21.72 6.88 1.98
C ALA A 172 20.83 6.06 1.05
N VAL A 173 21.29 4.85 0.77
CA VAL A 173 20.61 3.88 -0.09
C VAL A 173 20.72 2.49 0.51
N ILE A 174 19.60 1.80 0.59
CA ILE A 174 19.55 0.36 0.85
C ILE A 174 19.21 -0.35 -0.45
N ILE A 175 20.08 -1.27 -0.87
CA ILE A 175 19.91 -2.06 -2.10
C ILE A 175 19.66 -3.50 -1.70
N LYS A 176 18.51 -4.06 -2.13
CA LYS A 176 18.17 -5.47 -1.90
C LYS A 176 18.13 -6.24 -3.20
N ARG A 177 18.77 -7.41 -3.19
CA ARG A 177 18.76 -8.39 -4.28
C ARG A 177 18.58 -9.79 -3.69
N GLY A 178 17.36 -10.32 -3.76
CA GLY A 178 17.03 -11.53 -3.01
C GLY A 178 17.29 -11.33 -1.51
N ASP A 179 18.09 -12.22 -0.93
CA ASP A 179 18.47 -12.17 0.50
C ASP A 179 19.67 -11.25 0.80
N THR A 180 20.30 -10.67 -0.23
CA THR A 180 21.45 -9.78 -0.02
C THR A 180 21.02 -8.33 0.14
N THR A 181 21.67 -7.64 1.07
CA THR A 181 21.47 -6.21 1.31
C THR A 181 22.81 -5.50 1.24
N GLN A 182 22.86 -4.39 0.49
CA GLN A 182 24.01 -3.49 0.41
C GLN A 182 23.56 -2.10 0.86
N GLU A 183 24.40 -1.43 1.65
CA GLU A 183 24.18 -0.07 2.12
C GLU A 183 25.20 0.87 1.50
N LEU A 184 24.75 2.05 1.09
CA LEU A 184 25.58 3.16 0.63
C LEU A 184 25.12 4.42 1.34
N SER A 185 26.07 5.25 1.78
CA SER A 185 25.73 6.54 2.41
C SER A 185 26.82 7.57 2.15
N GLY A 186 26.49 8.82 2.39
CA GLY A 186 27.42 9.93 2.31
C GLY A 186 26.72 11.26 2.61
N HIS A 187 27.49 12.34 2.54
CA HIS A 187 26.99 13.69 2.81
C HIS A 187 27.43 14.67 1.72
N GLU A 188 26.72 15.80 1.63
CA GLU A 188 27.10 16.99 0.86
C GLU A 188 26.92 18.23 1.72
N VAL A 189 27.80 19.19 1.55
CA VAL A 189 27.66 20.56 2.08
C VAL A 189 27.01 21.47 1.02
N GLU A 190 26.39 22.55 1.44
CA GLU A 190 25.70 23.50 0.54
C GLU A 190 24.71 22.83 -0.40
N THR A 191 23.88 21.95 0.14
CA THR A 191 22.98 21.09 -0.62
C THR A 191 21.49 21.39 -0.33
N SER A 192 20.61 20.69 -1.02
CA SER A 192 19.14 20.74 -0.82
C SER A 192 18.56 19.34 -0.78
N ALA A 193 17.41 19.19 -0.11
CA ALA A 193 16.72 17.91 -0.05
C ALA A 193 16.45 17.30 -1.45
N ASN A 194 16.02 18.11 -2.41
CA ASN A 194 15.79 17.63 -3.78
C ASN A 194 17.08 17.11 -4.44
N ARG A 195 18.20 17.81 -4.25
CA ARG A 195 19.49 17.36 -4.79
C ARG A 195 19.91 16.03 -4.17
N LEU A 196 19.78 15.91 -2.85
CA LEU A 196 20.16 14.68 -2.13
C LEU A 196 19.29 13.48 -2.54
N HIS A 197 17.98 13.66 -2.75
CA HIS A 197 17.12 12.60 -3.26
C HIS A 197 17.57 12.10 -4.65
N LEU A 198 17.96 13.02 -5.52
CA LEU A 198 18.50 12.67 -6.83
C LEU A 198 19.85 11.96 -6.71
N LEU A 199 20.73 12.46 -5.84
CA LEU A 199 22.04 11.87 -5.62
C LEU A 199 21.94 10.45 -5.05
N ALA A 200 21.10 10.23 -4.03
CA ALA A 200 20.83 8.91 -3.49
C ALA A 200 20.35 7.94 -4.58
N ALA A 201 19.39 8.37 -5.40
CA ALA A 201 18.89 7.56 -6.51
C ALA A 201 19.97 7.28 -7.58
N GLN A 202 20.78 8.27 -7.92
CA GLN A 202 21.94 8.10 -8.81
C GLN A 202 22.90 7.02 -8.26
N LYS A 203 23.31 7.15 -6.99
CA LYS A 203 24.26 6.22 -6.35
C LYS A 203 23.69 4.79 -6.27
N GLY A 204 22.40 4.67 -5.96
CA GLY A 204 21.72 3.39 -5.97
C GLY A 204 21.71 2.74 -7.36
N LEU A 205 21.41 3.49 -8.41
CA LEU A 205 21.45 2.98 -9.79
C LEU A 205 22.87 2.61 -10.24
N GLU A 206 23.87 3.44 -9.93
CA GLU A 206 25.28 3.17 -10.27
C GLU A 206 25.78 1.85 -9.66
N ALA A 207 25.29 1.50 -8.47
CA ALA A 207 25.66 0.26 -7.77
C ALA A 207 24.94 -0.99 -8.30
N THR A 208 23.98 -0.86 -9.23
CA THR A 208 23.30 -2.01 -9.82
C THR A 208 23.94 -2.45 -11.13
N PRO A 209 23.99 -3.77 -11.46
CA PRO A 209 24.55 -4.25 -12.73
C PRO A 209 23.74 -3.79 -13.95
N ALA A 210 24.41 -3.65 -15.10
CA ALA A 210 23.72 -3.50 -16.37
C ALA A 210 22.87 -4.76 -16.69
N GLY A 211 21.74 -4.58 -17.40
CA GLY A 211 20.80 -5.66 -17.69
C GLY A 211 19.77 -5.92 -16.59
N SER A 212 19.92 -5.28 -15.42
CA SER A 212 19.00 -5.50 -14.29
C SER A 212 17.62 -4.86 -14.49
N ILE A 213 16.62 -5.47 -13.87
CA ILE A 213 15.35 -4.82 -13.53
C ILE A 213 15.55 -4.14 -12.18
N VAL A 214 15.36 -2.81 -12.12
CA VAL A 214 15.60 -2.02 -10.90
C VAL A 214 14.35 -1.27 -10.50
N HIS A 215 13.89 -1.43 -9.27
CA HIS A 215 12.83 -0.67 -8.66
C HIS A 215 13.43 0.37 -7.71
N VAL A 216 13.26 1.65 -8.01
CA VAL A 216 13.74 2.74 -7.16
C VAL A 216 12.58 3.28 -6.34
N TYR A 217 12.73 3.26 -5.03
CA TYR A 217 11.76 3.74 -4.05
C TYR A 217 12.31 5.00 -3.39
N THR A 218 11.58 6.10 -3.53
CA THR A 218 12.00 7.39 -2.98
C THR A 218 10.82 8.13 -2.34
N PRO A 219 11.01 8.80 -1.19
CA PRO A 219 9.99 9.66 -0.63
C PRO A 219 9.82 10.98 -1.39
N SER A 220 10.64 11.24 -2.41
CA SER A 220 10.58 12.46 -3.22
C SER A 220 9.71 12.28 -4.46
N ASP A 221 8.53 12.89 -4.47
CA ASP A 221 7.70 13.00 -5.68
C ASP A 221 8.44 13.67 -6.83
N TYR A 222 9.27 14.68 -6.52
CA TYR A 222 10.10 15.36 -7.51
C TYR A 222 11.05 14.39 -8.21
N ALA A 223 11.72 13.52 -7.47
CA ALA A 223 12.63 12.53 -8.05
C ALA A 223 11.87 11.46 -8.85
N ALA A 224 10.79 10.90 -8.28
CA ALA A 224 10.02 9.85 -8.93
C ALA A 224 9.33 10.32 -10.21
N GLN A 225 8.59 11.45 -10.17
CA GLN A 225 7.91 12.01 -11.33
C GLN A 225 8.90 12.55 -12.37
N GLY A 226 9.96 13.21 -11.91
CA GLY A 226 11.00 13.75 -12.79
C GLY A 226 11.63 12.65 -13.64
N ALA A 227 12.02 11.54 -13.02
CA ALA A 227 12.60 10.41 -13.71
C ALA A 227 11.62 9.66 -14.62
N ALA A 228 10.36 9.49 -14.18
CA ALA A 228 9.35 8.76 -14.94
C ALA A 228 8.80 9.56 -16.13
N GLN A 229 8.65 10.89 -16.01
CA GLN A 229 7.88 11.70 -16.95
C GLN A 229 8.67 12.83 -17.60
N TRP A 230 9.52 13.58 -16.86
CA TRP A 230 10.06 14.84 -17.34
C TRP A 230 11.41 14.72 -18.03
N VAL A 231 12.26 13.82 -17.56
CA VAL A 231 13.64 13.67 -18.00
C VAL A 231 13.77 13.47 -19.53
N ARG A 232 12.88 12.69 -20.15
CA ARG A 232 12.88 12.47 -21.59
C ARG A 232 12.67 13.77 -22.37
N ASN A 233 11.73 14.59 -21.90
CA ASN A 233 11.43 15.87 -22.53
C ASN A 233 12.57 16.86 -22.31
N TRP A 234 13.13 16.92 -21.10
CA TRP A 234 14.28 17.79 -20.81
C TRP A 234 15.51 17.41 -21.63
N ALA A 235 15.79 16.13 -21.77
CA ALA A 235 16.89 15.66 -22.60
C ALA A 235 16.73 16.05 -24.08
N ALA A 236 15.51 15.93 -24.61
CA ALA A 236 15.20 16.33 -25.99
C ALA A 236 15.25 17.86 -26.22
N GLN A 237 15.02 18.66 -25.15
CA GLN A 237 14.98 20.13 -25.20
C GLN A 237 16.29 20.78 -24.69
N GLY A 238 17.42 20.03 -24.68
CA GLY A 238 18.71 20.55 -24.26
C GLY A 238 18.77 20.92 -22.77
N TRP A 239 17.97 20.21 -21.91
CA TRP A 239 17.92 20.40 -20.46
C TRP A 239 17.37 21.77 -20.04
N ARG A 240 16.32 22.20 -20.72
CA ARG A 240 15.59 23.44 -20.39
C ARG A 240 14.14 23.11 -20.00
N THR A 241 13.57 23.94 -19.13
CA THR A 241 12.14 23.90 -18.79
C THR A 241 11.31 24.46 -19.95
N LYS A 242 9.98 24.36 -19.86
CA LYS A 242 9.06 24.95 -20.86
C LYS A 242 9.24 26.46 -20.99
N GLU A 243 9.65 27.11 -19.91
CA GLU A 243 9.93 28.56 -19.83
C GLU A 243 11.35 28.90 -20.29
N GLY A 244 12.11 27.94 -20.85
CA GLY A 244 13.45 28.12 -21.36
C GLY A 244 14.57 28.20 -20.31
N GLN A 245 14.24 28.05 -19.00
CA GLN A 245 15.22 28.07 -17.92
C GLN A 245 16.00 26.77 -17.84
N PRO A 246 17.26 26.77 -17.40
CA PRO A 246 18.01 25.54 -17.13
C PRO A 246 17.29 24.66 -16.08
N VAL A 247 17.24 23.36 -16.33
CA VAL A 247 16.71 22.41 -15.34
C VAL A 247 17.60 22.39 -14.10
N LYS A 248 17.01 22.56 -12.92
CA LYS A 248 17.72 22.48 -11.62
C LYS A 248 18.35 21.09 -11.45
N HIS A 249 19.57 21.06 -10.91
CA HIS A 249 20.33 19.81 -10.68
C HIS A 249 20.54 19.00 -11.98
N ARG A 250 20.71 19.68 -13.10
CA ARG A 250 20.88 19.10 -14.43
C ARG A 250 21.94 17.99 -14.44
N GLU A 251 23.06 18.23 -13.80
CA GLU A 251 24.19 17.30 -13.76
C GLU A 251 23.81 15.97 -13.09
N VAL A 252 23.04 16.01 -12.01
CA VAL A 252 22.57 14.79 -11.30
C VAL A 252 21.53 14.06 -12.14
N TRP A 253 20.62 14.80 -12.78
CA TRP A 253 19.67 14.20 -13.72
C TRP A 253 20.34 13.51 -14.90
N GLN A 254 21.40 14.12 -15.47
CA GLN A 254 22.19 13.51 -16.54
C GLN A 254 22.90 12.23 -16.07
N ALA A 255 23.40 12.23 -14.85
CA ALA A 255 23.99 11.04 -14.24
C ALA A 255 22.97 9.93 -14.01
N ILE A 256 21.75 10.25 -13.53
CA ILE A 256 20.63 9.29 -13.41
C ILE A 256 20.29 8.68 -14.77
N VAL A 257 20.17 9.50 -15.82
CA VAL A 257 19.89 9.00 -17.18
C VAL A 257 21.02 8.07 -17.65
N SER A 258 22.27 8.43 -17.40
CA SER A 258 23.41 7.59 -17.74
C SER A 258 23.40 6.26 -16.98
N ALA A 259 23.16 6.31 -15.66
CA ALA A 259 23.06 5.12 -14.82
C ALA A 259 21.85 4.24 -15.15
N SER A 260 20.81 4.81 -15.75
CA SER A 260 19.64 4.04 -16.19
C SER A 260 19.85 3.30 -17.51
N LYS A 261 20.89 3.64 -18.28
CA LYS A 261 21.16 2.98 -19.57
C LYS A 261 21.45 1.49 -19.38
N GLY A 262 20.80 0.66 -20.19
CA GLY A 262 20.94 -0.80 -20.11
C GLY A 262 20.26 -1.43 -18.90
N ARG A 263 19.42 -0.70 -18.17
CA ARG A 263 18.57 -1.19 -17.07
C ARG A 263 17.10 -0.92 -17.35
N GLN A 264 16.23 -1.77 -16.83
CA GLN A 264 14.78 -1.52 -16.81
C GLN A 264 14.43 -0.89 -15.46
N VAL A 265 14.36 0.44 -15.40
CA VAL A 265 14.13 1.17 -14.14
C VAL A 265 12.66 1.54 -13.99
N LYS A 266 12.07 1.15 -12.85
CA LYS A 266 10.74 1.56 -12.42
C LYS A 266 10.86 2.43 -11.17
N TRP A 267 10.15 3.56 -11.16
CA TRP A 267 10.18 4.53 -10.07
C TRP A 267 8.90 4.47 -9.25
N HIS A 268 9.06 4.49 -7.94
CA HIS A 268 7.99 4.45 -6.96
C HIS A 268 8.14 5.61 -5.98
N SER A 269 7.11 6.47 -5.91
CA SER A 269 7.02 7.48 -4.86
C SER A 269 6.43 6.85 -3.60
N LEU A 270 7.10 7.05 -2.47
CA LEU A 270 6.67 6.56 -1.17
C LEU A 270 5.94 7.68 -0.42
N LYS A 271 4.68 7.47 -0.10
CA LYS A 271 3.94 8.37 0.82
C LYS A 271 4.37 8.11 2.27
N GLU A 272 4.25 9.14 3.12
CA GLU A 272 4.67 9.06 4.53
C GLU A 272 4.02 7.91 5.31
N GLU A 273 2.80 7.55 4.96
CA GLU A 273 1.97 6.58 5.69
C GLU A 273 2.39 5.11 5.45
N VAL A 274 3.14 4.82 4.37
CA VAL A 274 3.54 3.44 3.99
C VAL A 274 5.01 3.42 3.61
N ARG A 275 5.89 3.51 4.60
CA ARG A 275 7.33 3.42 4.37
C ARG A 275 7.86 2.04 4.72
N PRO A 276 8.50 1.34 3.76
CA PRO A 276 9.20 0.07 4.03
C PRO A 276 10.26 0.24 5.12
N THR A 277 10.56 -0.84 5.80
CA THR A 277 11.65 -0.89 6.80
C THR A 277 12.97 -0.41 6.19
N GLU A 278 13.25 -0.77 4.94
CA GLU A 278 14.44 -0.37 4.21
C GLU A 278 14.51 1.15 3.96
N SER A 279 13.37 1.79 3.70
CA SER A 279 13.33 3.26 3.57
C SER A 279 13.58 3.95 4.91
N GLN A 280 13.07 3.41 6.01
CA GLN A 280 13.33 3.92 7.35
C GLN A 280 14.81 3.75 7.71
N GLN A 281 15.42 2.61 7.38
CA GLN A 281 16.85 2.37 7.55
C GLN A 281 17.69 3.36 6.73
N ALA A 282 17.32 3.60 5.46
CA ALA A 282 18.01 4.57 4.64
C ALA A 282 17.92 6.00 5.23
N GLU A 283 16.77 6.40 5.75
CA GLU A 283 16.63 7.72 6.41
C GLU A 283 17.48 7.83 7.67
N GLU A 284 17.54 6.79 8.48
CA GLU A 284 18.37 6.77 9.69
C GLU A 284 19.86 6.86 9.36
N LEU A 285 20.33 6.13 8.35
CA LEU A 285 21.69 6.24 7.85
C LEU A 285 22.00 7.65 7.31
N ALA A 286 21.10 8.22 6.52
CA ALA A 286 21.24 9.57 6.00
C ALA A 286 21.29 10.62 7.12
N ARG A 287 20.55 10.43 8.22
CA ARG A 287 20.60 11.30 9.38
C ARG A 287 21.97 11.28 10.06
N ARG A 288 22.59 10.09 10.19
CA ARG A 288 23.94 9.95 10.74
C ARG A 288 24.97 10.66 9.87
N GLU A 289 24.89 10.51 8.55
CA GLU A 289 25.76 11.19 7.61
C GLU A 289 25.62 12.71 7.64
N ALA A 290 24.40 13.23 7.76
CA ALA A 290 24.17 14.68 7.89
C ALA A 290 24.80 15.30 9.15
N VAL A 291 24.97 14.51 10.21
CA VAL A 291 25.64 14.93 11.46
C VAL A 291 27.16 14.83 11.30
N SER A 292 27.66 13.75 10.72
CA SER A 292 29.12 13.51 10.51
C SER A 292 29.75 14.54 9.57
N GLY A 293 29.03 15.03 8.57
CA GLY A 293 29.51 16.03 7.63
C GLY A 293 29.63 17.46 8.22
N LYS A 294 29.33 17.65 9.51
CA LYS A 294 29.54 18.93 10.23
C LYS A 294 30.87 19.06 10.96
N GLN A 295 31.62 17.97 11.01
CA GLN A 295 32.97 17.95 11.60
C GLN A 295 34.02 18.19 10.52
#